data_baa40102096de1e226f091cbbb774fd5
#
_entry.id   baa40102096de1e226f091cbbb774fd5
#
_cell.length_a   1.000
_cell.length_b   1.000
_cell.length_c   1.000
_cell.angle_alpha   90.00
_cell.angle_beta   90.00
_cell.angle_gamma   90.00
#
_symmetry.space_group_name_H-M   'P 1'
#
loop_
_entity.id
_entity.type
_entity.pdbx_description
1 polymer ?
#
loop_
_entity_poly.entity_id
_entity_poly.type
_entity_poly.pdbx_seq_one_letter_code
_entity_poly.pdbx_strand_id
1 'polypeptide(L)'
;DGGGRVKVYLLVMAIAAATTYVAVPIIRHIALVGNALTPVRARDVHSTPIPRLGGVAMFFGLFSAISVASTIPYLSDVIDSSAWAVVLGAGLVCLLGVVDDLWELDWMTKLAGQILAAGVMAWQGVQLLTFPVAGLTIGSSRLSLISTVIVVVAAINAVNFVDGLDGLAAGIIGIGSTAFFLYTYVLPRATSPGSYSSLAATIVAA
;
A
#
# COMPACT_ATOMS: atom_id res chain seq x y z
N ASP A 1 17.39 18.04 -16.04
CA ASP A 1 18.16 16.98 -15.38
C ASP A 1 17.32 15.75 -15.06
N GLY A 2 16.98 14.98 -16.11
CA GLY A 2 16.14 13.78 -15.95
C GLY A 2 16.79 12.66 -15.11
N GLY A 3 18.13 12.56 -15.15
CA GLY A 3 18.87 11.52 -14.43
C GLY A 3 18.91 11.70 -12.90
N GLY A 4 18.89 12.94 -12.41
CA GLY A 4 18.82 13.22 -10.97
C GLY A 4 17.50 12.79 -10.34
N ARG A 5 16.41 13.01 -11.04
CA ARG A 5 15.04 12.68 -10.56
C ARG A 5 14.82 11.17 -10.42
N VAL A 6 15.27 10.36 -11.38
CA VAL A 6 15.17 8.89 -11.28
C VAL A 6 15.92 8.38 -10.07
N LYS A 7 17.11 8.91 -9.78
CA LYS A 7 17.92 8.49 -8.63
C LYS A 7 17.20 8.70 -7.31
N VAL A 8 16.40 9.77 -7.18
CA VAL A 8 15.64 10.05 -5.95
C VAL A 8 14.54 8.99 -5.74
N TYR A 9 13.79 8.64 -6.78
CA TYR A 9 12.79 7.57 -6.67
C TYR A 9 13.40 6.20 -6.40
N LEU A 10 14.53 5.89 -7.05
CA LEU A 10 15.28 4.66 -6.77
C LEU A 10 15.79 4.61 -5.33
N LEU A 11 16.18 5.77 -4.76
CA LEU A 11 16.57 5.86 -3.35
C LEU A 11 15.37 5.57 -2.44
N VAL A 12 14.20 6.15 -2.69
CA VAL A 12 12.97 5.88 -1.91
C VAL A 12 12.62 4.40 -1.95
N MET A 13 12.65 3.79 -3.14
CA MET A 13 12.42 2.35 -3.32
C MET A 13 13.46 1.50 -2.58
N ALA A 14 14.73 1.87 -2.64
CA ALA A 14 15.79 1.15 -1.93
C ALA A 14 15.63 1.24 -0.40
N ILE A 15 15.18 2.39 0.12
CA ILE A 15 14.89 2.57 1.56
C ILE A 15 13.72 1.68 1.97
N ALA A 16 12.61 1.67 1.21
CA ALA A 16 11.47 0.79 1.47
C ALA A 16 11.89 -0.68 1.51
N ALA A 17 12.61 -1.13 0.46
CA ALA A 17 13.09 -2.50 0.35
C ALA A 17 14.07 -2.88 1.48
N ALA A 18 15.04 -2.02 1.80
CA ALA A 18 16.02 -2.27 2.86
C ALA A 18 15.35 -2.33 4.24
N THR A 19 14.44 -1.40 4.54
CA THR A 19 13.70 -1.39 5.81
C THR A 19 12.84 -2.64 5.94
N THR A 20 12.08 -2.99 4.91
CA THR A 20 11.27 -4.22 4.90
C THR A 20 12.14 -5.45 5.09
N TYR A 21 13.26 -5.56 4.35
CA TYR A 21 14.19 -6.68 4.46
C TYR A 21 14.76 -6.86 5.86
N VAL A 22 15.12 -5.77 6.52
CA VAL A 22 15.61 -5.79 7.92
C VAL A 22 14.50 -6.07 8.91
N ALA A 23 13.28 -5.55 8.66
CA ALA A 23 12.15 -5.74 9.55
C ALA A 23 11.60 -7.19 9.53
N VAL A 24 11.62 -7.87 8.39
CA VAL A 24 11.08 -9.24 8.23
C VAL A 24 11.62 -10.23 9.28
N PRO A 25 12.94 -10.41 9.48
CA PRO A 25 13.45 -11.35 10.49
C PRO A 25 13.06 -10.96 11.91
N ILE A 26 12.97 -9.66 12.22
CA ILE A 26 12.58 -9.15 13.52
C ILE A 26 11.10 -9.48 13.77
N ILE A 27 10.23 -9.14 12.84
CA ILE A 27 8.79 -9.41 12.95
C ILE A 27 8.52 -10.92 13.00
N ARG A 28 9.25 -11.70 12.18
CA ARG A 28 9.18 -13.17 12.24
C ARG A 28 9.54 -13.69 13.62
N HIS A 29 10.59 -13.19 14.24
CA HIS A 29 10.98 -13.58 15.59
C HIS A 29 9.89 -13.22 16.60
N ILE A 30 9.32 -12.04 16.53
CA ILE A 30 8.20 -11.58 17.38
C ILE A 30 6.99 -12.50 17.20
N ALA A 31 6.63 -12.83 15.97
CA ALA A 31 5.52 -13.72 15.67
C ALA A 31 5.71 -15.13 16.25
N LEU A 32 6.95 -15.66 16.19
CA LEU A 32 7.29 -16.96 16.77
C LEU A 32 7.19 -16.93 18.30
N VAL A 33 7.73 -15.91 18.96
CA VAL A 33 7.69 -15.75 20.43
C VAL A 33 6.25 -15.49 20.89
N GLY A 34 5.50 -14.69 20.15
CA GLY A 34 4.09 -14.38 20.42
C GLY A 34 3.09 -15.46 20.04
N ASN A 35 3.58 -16.60 19.53
CA ASN A 35 2.74 -17.73 19.06
C ASN A 35 1.71 -17.33 17.99
N ALA A 36 2.00 -16.27 17.20
CA ALA A 36 1.21 -15.81 16.07
C ALA A 36 1.51 -16.66 14.83
N LEU A 37 1.13 -17.94 14.87
CA LEU A 37 1.38 -18.92 13.83
C LEU A 37 0.07 -19.33 13.16
N THR A 38 0.10 -19.52 11.84
CA THR A 38 -1.03 -20.11 11.12
C THR A 38 -1.07 -21.61 11.40
N PRO A 39 -2.17 -22.16 11.95
CA PRO A 39 -2.31 -23.61 12.07
C PRO A 39 -2.35 -24.23 10.67
N VAL A 40 -1.64 -25.34 10.49
CA VAL A 40 -1.63 -26.08 9.23
C VAL A 40 -3.00 -26.74 9.04
N ARG A 41 -3.70 -26.38 7.95
CA ARG A 41 -4.99 -26.99 7.57
C ARG A 41 -4.78 -28.03 6.47
N ALA A 42 -5.67 -29.00 6.37
CA ALA A 42 -5.56 -30.10 5.39
C ALA A 42 -5.55 -29.63 3.91
N ARG A 43 -5.97 -28.41 3.64
CA ARG A 43 -5.96 -27.76 2.31
C ARG A 43 -4.71 -26.92 2.03
N ASP A 44 -3.83 -26.76 3.01
CA ASP A 44 -2.67 -25.89 2.89
C ASP A 44 -1.54 -26.62 2.15
N VAL A 45 -0.86 -25.90 1.28
CA VAL A 45 0.31 -26.42 0.54
C VAL A 45 1.53 -26.56 1.46
N HIS A 46 1.54 -25.85 2.60
CA HIS A 46 2.63 -25.83 3.56
C HIS A 46 2.45 -26.90 4.63
N SER A 47 3.53 -27.64 4.90
CA SER A 47 3.59 -28.68 5.95
C SER A 47 4.01 -28.14 7.32
N THR A 48 4.45 -26.90 7.41
CA THR A 48 4.92 -26.24 8.63
C THR A 48 4.12 -24.97 8.93
N PRO A 49 3.87 -24.65 10.22
CA PRO A 49 3.22 -23.40 10.60
C PRO A 49 4.02 -22.19 10.09
N ILE A 50 3.33 -21.25 9.45
CA ILE A 50 3.96 -20.04 8.91
C ILE A 50 3.76 -18.88 9.89
N PRO A 51 4.82 -18.13 10.25
CA PRO A 51 4.69 -16.91 11.05
C PRO A 51 3.82 -15.88 10.32
N ARG A 52 2.82 -15.36 11.02
CA ARG A 52 1.97 -14.24 10.58
C ARG A 52 2.69 -12.91 10.78
N LEU A 53 2.01 -11.79 10.60
CA LEU A 53 2.48 -10.42 10.80
C LEU A 53 3.44 -9.88 9.70
N GLY A 54 3.58 -10.53 8.56
CA GLY A 54 4.45 -10.05 7.46
C GLY A 54 4.09 -8.64 6.96
N GLY A 55 2.81 -8.28 6.97
CA GLY A 55 2.34 -6.96 6.60
C GLY A 55 2.90 -5.81 7.44
N VAL A 56 3.27 -6.08 8.69
CA VAL A 56 3.90 -5.09 9.59
C VAL A 56 5.27 -4.67 9.05
N ALA A 57 6.08 -5.61 8.56
CA ALA A 57 7.37 -5.30 7.97
C ALA A 57 7.22 -4.43 6.70
N MET A 58 6.23 -4.73 5.86
CA MET A 58 5.92 -3.95 4.66
C MET A 58 5.44 -2.54 5.02
N PHE A 59 4.59 -2.41 6.05
CA PHE A 59 4.15 -1.10 6.53
C PHE A 59 5.31 -0.23 7.03
N PHE A 60 6.26 -0.82 7.76
CA PHE A 60 7.48 -0.10 8.17
C PHE A 60 8.33 0.34 6.97
N GLY A 61 8.38 -0.47 5.92
CA GLY A 61 9.02 -0.10 4.65
C GLY A 61 8.38 1.15 4.03
N LEU A 62 7.06 1.13 3.85
CA LEU A 62 6.30 2.27 3.32
C LEU A 62 6.47 3.52 4.21
N PHE A 63 6.27 3.37 5.51
CA PHE A 63 6.37 4.49 6.46
C PHE A 63 7.76 5.13 6.44
N SER A 64 8.84 4.34 6.48
CA SER A 64 10.20 4.86 6.45
C SER A 64 10.53 5.54 5.13
N ALA A 65 10.08 4.97 4.00
CA ALA A 65 10.31 5.53 2.68
C ALA A 65 9.65 6.90 2.52
N ILE A 66 8.36 7.04 2.90
CA ILE A 66 7.64 8.32 2.86
C ILE A 66 8.22 9.32 3.87
N SER A 67 8.60 8.86 5.08
CA SER A 67 9.22 9.73 6.08
C SER A 67 10.56 10.30 5.58
N VAL A 68 11.41 9.49 4.96
CA VAL A 68 12.67 9.98 4.38
C VAL A 68 12.39 10.84 3.15
N ALA A 69 11.46 10.44 2.29
CA ALA A 69 11.09 11.23 1.12
C ALA A 69 10.62 12.64 1.49
N SER A 70 9.90 12.80 2.60
CA SER A 70 9.46 14.13 3.09
C SER A 70 10.60 15.04 3.53
N THR A 71 11.80 14.50 3.78
CA THR A 71 12.99 15.30 4.14
C THR A 71 13.85 15.68 2.92
N ILE A 72 13.59 15.07 1.77
CA ILE A 72 14.35 15.36 0.54
C ILE A 72 13.79 16.63 -0.09
N PRO A 73 14.60 17.70 -0.29
CA PRO A 73 14.10 19.00 -0.80
C PRO A 73 13.34 18.91 -2.11
N TYR A 74 13.67 17.93 -2.97
CA TYR A 74 12.97 17.71 -4.24
C TYR A 74 11.55 17.10 -4.06
N LEU A 75 11.30 16.37 -2.99
CA LEU A 75 10.05 15.67 -2.72
C LEU A 75 9.24 16.32 -1.58
N SER A 76 9.88 17.11 -0.72
CA SER A 76 9.21 17.72 0.45
C SER A 76 8.02 18.60 0.08
N ASP A 77 8.12 19.34 -1.03
CA ASP A 77 7.04 20.20 -1.51
C ASP A 77 5.88 19.42 -2.16
N VAL A 78 6.10 18.15 -2.45
CA VAL A 78 5.14 17.27 -3.13
C VAL A 78 4.45 16.33 -2.15
N ILE A 79 5.12 15.97 -1.04
CA ILE A 79 4.56 15.11 0.00
C ILE A 79 3.68 15.96 0.91
N ASP A 80 2.40 15.97 0.57
CA ASP A 80 1.35 16.69 1.27
C ASP A 80 0.55 15.80 2.24
N SER A 81 -0.56 16.31 2.73
CA SER A 81 -1.50 15.57 3.59
C SER A 81 -2.03 14.30 2.93
N SER A 82 -2.09 14.24 1.59
CA SER A 82 -2.60 13.07 0.85
C SER A 82 -1.64 11.87 0.97
N ALA A 83 -0.31 12.11 0.93
CA ALA A 83 0.67 11.06 1.17
C ALA A 83 0.53 10.48 2.57
N TRP A 84 0.39 11.33 3.58
CA TRP A 84 0.19 10.90 4.96
C TRP A 84 -1.17 10.23 5.19
N ALA A 85 -2.20 10.61 4.44
CA ALA A 85 -3.48 9.93 4.45
C ALA A 85 -3.38 8.49 3.94
N VAL A 86 -2.57 8.26 2.89
CA VAL A 86 -2.28 6.89 2.39
C VAL A 86 -1.53 6.09 3.45
N VAL A 87 -0.51 6.66 4.09
CA VAL A 87 0.24 6.00 5.18
C VAL A 87 -0.68 5.67 6.36
N LEU A 88 -1.57 6.60 6.74
CA LEU A 88 -2.54 6.36 7.80
C LEU A 88 -3.51 5.23 7.44
N GLY A 89 -4.06 5.24 6.21
CA GLY A 89 -4.93 4.18 5.71
C GLY A 89 -4.24 2.82 5.70
N ALA A 90 -3.00 2.77 5.19
CA ALA A 90 -2.18 1.56 5.19
C ALA A 90 -1.90 1.08 6.63
N GLY A 91 -1.62 1.99 7.57
CA GLY A 91 -1.43 1.68 8.99
C GLY A 91 -2.68 1.08 9.63
N LEU A 92 -3.86 1.62 9.34
CA LEU A 92 -5.13 1.07 9.83
C LEU A 92 -5.41 -0.33 9.27
N VAL A 93 -5.16 -0.55 7.96
CA VAL A 93 -5.28 -1.88 7.35
C VAL A 93 -4.26 -2.85 7.92
N CYS A 94 -3.02 -2.41 8.14
CA CYS A 94 -1.98 -3.21 8.77
C CYS A 94 -2.38 -3.59 10.20
N LEU A 95 -2.89 -2.65 10.99
CA LEU A 95 -3.38 -2.91 12.34
C LEU A 95 -4.54 -3.92 12.34
N LEU A 96 -5.49 -3.76 11.41
CA LEU A 96 -6.59 -4.71 11.23
C LEU A 96 -6.05 -6.10 10.89
N GLY A 97 -5.03 -6.20 10.03
CA GLY A 97 -4.36 -7.46 9.70
C GLY A 97 -3.69 -8.09 10.91
N VAL A 98 -3.01 -7.31 11.75
CA VAL A 98 -2.42 -7.80 13.00
C VAL A 98 -3.49 -8.33 13.95
N VAL A 99 -4.59 -7.60 14.10
CA VAL A 99 -5.71 -8.03 14.94
C VAL A 99 -6.31 -9.33 14.41
N ASP A 100 -6.50 -9.44 13.10
CA ASP A 100 -6.98 -10.66 12.44
C ASP A 100 -6.03 -11.85 12.61
N ASP A 101 -4.74 -11.62 12.49
CA ASP A 101 -3.72 -12.64 12.66
C ASP A 101 -3.68 -13.20 14.10
N LEU A 102 -4.01 -12.37 15.08
CA LEU A 102 -4.01 -12.75 16.50
C LEU A 102 -5.32 -13.37 16.97
N TRP A 103 -6.48 -12.88 16.48
CA TRP A 103 -7.80 -13.23 17.01
C TRP A 103 -8.76 -13.87 16.00
N GLU A 104 -8.32 -14.11 14.75
CA GLU A 104 -9.15 -14.70 13.69
C GLU A 104 -10.54 -14.02 13.57
N LEU A 105 -10.53 -12.75 13.14
CA LEU A 105 -11.75 -11.95 13.01
C LEU A 105 -12.76 -12.59 12.04
N ASP A 106 -14.03 -12.44 12.34
CA ASP A 106 -15.10 -12.77 11.41
C ASP A 106 -15.09 -11.84 10.18
N TRP A 107 -15.65 -12.29 9.09
CA TRP A 107 -15.64 -11.58 7.81
C TRP A 107 -16.31 -10.21 7.86
N MET A 108 -17.35 -10.03 8.70
CA MET A 108 -18.06 -8.76 8.85
C MET A 108 -17.18 -7.72 9.56
N THR A 109 -16.49 -8.12 10.62
CA THR A 109 -15.55 -7.26 11.37
C THR A 109 -14.38 -6.84 10.47
N LYS A 110 -13.83 -7.78 9.67
CA LYS A 110 -12.80 -7.46 8.68
C LYS A 110 -13.28 -6.42 7.67
N LEU A 111 -14.46 -6.66 7.07
CA LEU A 111 -15.04 -5.75 6.09
C LEU A 111 -15.30 -4.37 6.69
N ALA A 112 -15.86 -4.30 7.91
CA ALA A 112 -16.10 -3.04 8.60
C ALA A 112 -14.78 -2.28 8.86
N GLY A 113 -13.72 -2.96 9.29
CA GLY A 113 -12.40 -2.37 9.48
C GLY A 113 -11.79 -1.85 8.19
N GLN A 114 -11.92 -2.60 7.09
CA GLN A 114 -11.46 -2.17 5.75
C GLN A 114 -12.23 -0.92 5.27
N ILE A 115 -13.55 -0.88 5.45
CA ILE A 115 -14.39 0.28 5.10
C ILE A 115 -13.98 1.50 5.92
N LEU A 116 -13.73 1.34 7.23
CA LEU A 116 -13.26 2.43 8.09
C LEU A 116 -11.90 2.96 7.64
N ALA A 117 -10.92 2.09 7.39
CA ALA A 117 -9.60 2.49 6.94
C ALA A 117 -9.65 3.22 5.59
N ALA A 118 -10.37 2.67 4.61
CA ALA A 118 -10.58 3.29 3.31
C ALA A 118 -11.35 4.62 3.42
N GLY A 119 -12.35 4.68 4.32
CA GLY A 119 -13.14 5.88 4.59
C GLY A 119 -12.30 7.01 5.18
N VAL A 120 -11.43 6.72 6.14
CA VAL A 120 -10.49 7.70 6.72
C VAL A 120 -9.55 8.25 5.66
N MET A 121 -8.97 7.40 4.81
CA MET A 121 -8.10 7.80 3.72
C MET A 121 -8.84 8.70 2.71
N ALA A 122 -10.05 8.27 2.29
CA ALA A 122 -10.87 9.02 1.34
C ALA A 122 -11.36 10.36 1.92
N TRP A 123 -11.68 10.42 3.21
CA TRP A 123 -12.04 11.65 3.91
C TRP A 123 -10.90 12.68 3.91
N GLN A 124 -9.67 12.22 3.99
CA GLN A 124 -8.47 13.06 3.95
C GLN A 124 -8.11 13.53 2.52
N GLY A 125 -8.96 13.31 1.53
CA GLY A 125 -8.82 13.83 0.18
C GLY A 125 -8.24 12.86 -0.84
N VAL A 126 -7.85 11.65 -0.45
CA VAL A 126 -7.40 10.62 -1.40
C VAL A 126 -8.64 10.00 -2.05
N GLN A 127 -9.13 10.62 -3.11
CA GLN A 127 -10.38 10.26 -3.75
C GLN A 127 -10.23 10.04 -5.26
N LEU A 128 -10.98 9.08 -5.79
CA LEU A 128 -11.15 8.89 -7.22
C LEU A 128 -11.96 10.05 -7.80
N LEU A 129 -11.35 10.84 -8.66
CA LEU A 129 -12.00 11.99 -9.32
C LEU A 129 -12.68 11.62 -10.64
N THR A 130 -12.21 10.56 -11.28
CA THR A 130 -12.73 10.09 -12.56
C THR A 130 -12.86 8.57 -12.57
N PHE A 131 -13.96 8.06 -13.10
CA PHE A 131 -14.05 6.65 -13.46
C PHE A 131 -13.39 6.43 -14.82
N PRO A 132 -12.50 5.44 -14.98
CA PRO A 132 -11.87 5.14 -16.27
C PRO A 132 -12.86 4.55 -17.29
N VAL A 133 -14.10 4.29 -16.89
CA VAL A 133 -15.15 3.76 -17.76
C VAL A 133 -15.89 4.93 -18.41
N ALA A 134 -15.77 5.07 -19.72
CA ALA A 134 -16.44 6.06 -20.57
C ALA A 134 -16.10 7.54 -20.26
N GLY A 135 -14.99 7.85 -19.59
CA GLY A 135 -14.56 9.23 -19.33
C GLY A 135 -15.50 10.04 -18.41
N LEU A 136 -16.35 9.36 -17.64
CA LEU A 136 -17.28 10.02 -16.71
C LEU A 136 -16.50 10.63 -15.55
N THR A 137 -16.54 11.96 -15.45
CA THR A 137 -16.07 12.69 -14.27
C THR A 137 -17.10 12.57 -13.16
N ILE A 138 -16.64 12.22 -11.95
CA ILE A 138 -17.52 12.15 -10.78
C ILE A 138 -17.77 13.57 -10.30
N GLY A 139 -18.90 14.16 -10.69
CA GLY A 139 -19.26 15.53 -10.33
C GLY A 139 -19.68 15.73 -8.86
N SER A 140 -19.73 14.64 -8.06
CA SER A 140 -20.16 14.69 -6.67
C SER A 140 -19.10 14.16 -5.73
N SER A 141 -18.68 14.96 -4.75
CA SER A 141 -17.71 14.56 -3.72
C SER A 141 -18.16 13.32 -2.92
N ARG A 142 -19.46 13.15 -2.70
CA ARG A 142 -20.00 11.96 -2.00
C ARG A 142 -19.84 10.69 -2.83
N LEU A 143 -20.11 10.76 -4.14
CA LEU A 143 -19.90 9.64 -5.04
C LEU A 143 -18.41 9.29 -5.17
N SER A 144 -17.54 10.28 -5.22
CA SER A 144 -16.09 10.11 -5.24
C SER A 144 -15.61 9.36 -4.00
N LEU A 145 -16.06 9.76 -2.80
CA LEU A 145 -15.73 9.11 -1.55
C LEU A 145 -16.22 7.65 -1.53
N ILE A 146 -17.50 7.41 -1.84
CA ILE A 146 -18.09 6.05 -1.85
C ILE A 146 -17.35 5.17 -2.85
N SER A 147 -17.11 5.66 -4.05
CA SER A 147 -16.38 4.92 -5.09
C SER A 147 -14.96 4.56 -4.65
N THR A 148 -14.27 5.48 -4.00
CA THR A 148 -12.93 5.25 -3.47
C THR A 148 -12.93 4.15 -2.43
N VAL A 149 -13.86 4.19 -1.48
CA VAL A 149 -14.00 3.14 -0.46
C VAL A 149 -14.27 1.78 -1.10
N ILE A 150 -15.20 1.72 -2.07
CA ILE A 150 -15.51 0.46 -2.77
C ILE A 150 -14.28 -0.09 -3.49
N VAL A 151 -13.56 0.75 -4.24
CA VAL A 151 -12.37 0.31 -5.00
C VAL A 151 -11.25 -0.14 -4.08
N VAL A 152 -10.98 0.59 -3.00
CA VAL A 152 -9.94 0.23 -2.03
C VAL A 152 -10.29 -1.08 -1.33
N VAL A 153 -11.52 -1.24 -0.84
CA VAL A 153 -11.97 -2.48 -0.20
C VAL A 153 -11.93 -3.66 -1.17
N ALA A 154 -12.36 -3.45 -2.42
CA ALA A 154 -12.27 -4.48 -3.46
C ALA A 154 -10.81 -4.87 -3.74
N ALA A 155 -9.90 -3.91 -3.83
CA ALA A 155 -8.47 -4.16 -4.03
C ALA A 155 -7.85 -4.95 -2.86
N ILE A 156 -8.13 -4.57 -1.60
CA ILE A 156 -7.66 -5.29 -0.41
C ILE A 156 -8.12 -6.75 -0.46
N ASN A 157 -9.39 -7.00 -0.76
CA ASN A 157 -9.94 -8.36 -0.80
C ASN A 157 -9.42 -9.15 -2.01
N ALA A 158 -9.22 -8.50 -3.16
CA ALA A 158 -8.63 -9.14 -4.34
C ALA A 158 -7.19 -9.60 -4.05
N VAL A 159 -6.37 -8.76 -3.41
CA VAL A 159 -5.01 -9.11 -3.00
C VAL A 159 -5.03 -10.26 -1.98
N ASN A 160 -5.90 -10.20 -0.97
CA ASN A 160 -6.07 -11.27 0.01
C ASN A 160 -6.46 -12.60 -0.64
N PHE A 161 -7.30 -12.57 -1.68
CA PHE A 161 -7.70 -13.78 -2.40
C PHE A 161 -6.55 -14.41 -3.19
N VAL A 162 -5.67 -13.56 -3.74
CA VAL A 162 -4.50 -14.01 -4.52
C VAL A 162 -3.35 -14.47 -3.63
N ASP A 163 -3.29 -14.01 -2.37
CA ASP A 163 -2.22 -14.29 -1.40
C ASP A 163 -2.32 -15.72 -0.82
N GLY A 164 -2.58 -16.69 -1.68
CA GLY A 164 -2.63 -18.12 -1.32
C GLY A 164 -1.42 -18.94 -1.80
N LEU A 165 -0.54 -18.34 -2.60
CA LEU A 165 0.64 -18.99 -3.17
C LEU A 165 1.88 -18.12 -2.92
N ASP A 166 3.00 -18.76 -2.57
CA ASP A 166 4.26 -18.08 -2.27
C ASP A 166 4.71 -17.18 -3.40
N GLY A 167 4.84 -15.88 -3.09
CA GLY A 167 5.31 -14.86 -4.00
C GLY A 167 4.31 -14.39 -5.07
N LEU A 168 3.13 -14.99 -5.20
CA LEU A 168 2.17 -14.61 -6.25
C LEU A 168 1.62 -13.19 -6.01
N ALA A 169 1.15 -12.90 -4.81
CA ALA A 169 0.67 -11.57 -4.47
C ALA A 169 1.77 -10.51 -4.61
N ALA A 170 2.97 -10.79 -4.09
CA ALA A 170 4.13 -9.90 -4.22
C ALA A 170 4.51 -9.66 -5.68
N GLY A 171 4.47 -10.71 -6.53
CA GLY A 171 4.75 -10.59 -7.96
C GLY A 171 3.73 -9.72 -8.69
N ILE A 172 2.44 -9.93 -8.46
CA ILE A 172 1.36 -9.14 -9.09
C ILE A 172 1.45 -7.67 -8.66
N ILE A 173 1.64 -7.41 -7.35
CA ILE A 173 1.77 -6.05 -6.83
C ILE A 173 3.05 -5.41 -7.38
N GLY A 174 4.17 -6.11 -7.41
CA GLY A 174 5.44 -5.60 -7.95
C GLY A 174 5.33 -5.21 -9.43
N ILE A 175 4.70 -6.05 -10.27
CA ILE A 175 4.44 -5.74 -11.68
C ILE A 175 3.50 -4.53 -11.81
N GLY A 176 2.39 -4.54 -11.06
CA GLY A 176 1.42 -3.45 -11.06
C GLY A 176 2.05 -2.12 -10.61
N SER A 177 2.78 -2.13 -9.50
CA SER A 177 3.48 -0.94 -8.99
C SER A 177 4.52 -0.42 -9.99
N THR A 178 5.30 -1.31 -10.62
CA THR A 178 6.25 -0.92 -11.65
C THR A 178 5.55 -0.27 -12.85
N ALA A 179 4.46 -0.84 -13.31
CA ALA A 179 3.67 -0.28 -14.42
C ALA A 179 3.09 1.10 -14.05
N PHE A 180 2.52 1.26 -12.86
CA PHE A 180 2.02 2.55 -12.37
C PHE A 180 3.14 3.57 -12.17
N PHE A 181 4.30 3.15 -11.65
CA PHE A 181 5.47 4.02 -11.54
C PHE A 181 5.88 4.55 -12.90
N LEU A 182 6.05 3.68 -13.90
CA LEU A 182 6.40 4.08 -15.26
C LEU A 182 5.35 5.00 -15.86
N TYR A 183 4.07 4.69 -15.68
CA TYR A 183 2.98 5.52 -16.14
C TYR A 183 3.02 6.93 -15.52
N THR A 184 3.11 7.03 -14.20
CA THR A 184 3.15 8.31 -13.48
C THR A 184 4.44 9.09 -13.70
N TYR A 185 5.53 8.41 -14.05
CA TYR A 185 6.81 9.03 -14.34
C TYR A 185 6.92 9.54 -15.80
N VAL A 186 6.37 8.78 -16.76
CA VAL A 186 6.52 9.08 -18.20
C VAL A 186 5.42 10.00 -18.71
N LEU A 187 4.17 9.78 -18.32
CA LEU A 187 3.00 10.49 -18.86
C LEU A 187 3.07 12.02 -18.69
N PRO A 188 3.40 12.59 -17.53
CA PRO A 188 3.43 14.03 -17.33
C PRO A 188 4.56 14.73 -18.08
N ARG A 189 5.61 14.01 -18.42
CA ARG A 189 6.69 14.54 -19.28
C ARG A 189 6.22 14.74 -20.71
N ALA A 190 5.25 13.94 -21.15
CA ALA A 190 4.66 14.03 -22.48
C ALA A 190 3.55 15.08 -22.57
N THR A 191 2.87 15.41 -21.47
CA THR A 191 1.64 16.23 -21.50
C THR A 191 1.73 17.56 -20.73
N SER A 192 2.45 17.62 -19.62
CA SER A 192 2.62 18.86 -18.83
C SER A 192 3.75 18.70 -17.82
N PRO A 193 4.86 19.45 -17.94
CA PRO A 193 5.97 19.35 -17.01
C PRO A 193 5.62 20.10 -15.73
N GLY A 194 5.03 19.46 -14.73
CA GLY A 194 5.04 20.17 -13.45
C GLY A 194 4.15 19.83 -12.30
N SER A 195 3.23 18.91 -12.28
CA SER A 195 2.48 18.87 -11.04
C SER A 195 2.20 17.49 -10.42
N TYR A 196 1.31 16.74 -10.73
CA TYR A 196 0.80 15.68 -9.84
C TYR A 196 1.52 14.31 -9.91
N SER A 197 2.44 14.13 -10.80
CA SER A 197 3.08 12.83 -11.03
C SER A 197 4.15 12.45 -10.02
N SER A 198 4.79 13.44 -9.40
CA SER A 198 5.87 13.16 -8.46
C SER A 198 5.37 12.58 -7.15
N LEU A 199 4.21 13.00 -6.65
CA LEU A 199 3.59 12.39 -5.47
C LEU A 199 3.20 10.94 -5.74
N ALA A 200 2.45 10.69 -6.83
CA ALA A 200 2.05 9.35 -7.20
C ALA A 200 3.26 8.43 -7.42
N ALA A 201 4.29 8.91 -8.14
CA ALA A 201 5.52 8.15 -8.34
C ALA A 201 6.25 7.85 -7.03
N THR A 202 6.25 8.79 -6.07
CA THR A 202 6.87 8.58 -4.76
C THR A 202 6.13 7.53 -3.95
N ILE A 203 4.80 7.62 -3.88
CA ILE A 203 3.97 6.65 -3.14
C ILE A 203 4.12 5.25 -3.75
N VAL A 204 4.13 5.15 -5.08
CA VAL A 204 4.27 3.85 -5.76
C VAL A 204 5.68 3.27 -5.62
N ALA A 205 6.70 4.12 -5.47
CA ALA A 205 8.08 3.67 -5.23
C ALA A 205 8.32 3.21 -3.78
N ALA A 206 7.54 3.73 -2.83
CA ALA A 206 7.60 3.36 -1.41
C ALA A 206 6.95 2.02 -1.11
#